data_60c800dbef53f17e6145c64c67e6a9f8
#
_entry.id   60c800dbef53f17e6145c64c67e6a9f8
#
_cell.length_a   1.000
_cell.length_b   1.000
_cell.length_c   1.000
_cell.angle_alpha   90.00
_cell.angle_beta   90.00
_cell.angle_gamma   90.00
#
_symmetry.space_group_name_H-M   'P 1'
#
loop_
_entity.id
_entity.type
_entity.pdbx_description
1 polymer ?
#
loop_
_entity_poly.entity_id
_entity_poly.type
_entity_poly.pdbx_seq_one_letter_code
_entity_poly.pdbx_strand_id
1 'polypeptide(L)'
;MAGYKLISFDKIPSTQTYALDMVAQGTARDHTVILAEAQSAGRGRYRRTWVSHHGNLYASFIFATDERDPRLSYVVAVSVAETMIAFGINPTIKWPNDILIDGAKVAGILIEYAGAFVIVGIGVNIKTNPTVAEYKTTKLENYSNVSRDEFLNKLMKNLDKWRRTDFVNVRARWMELAAGLHRVVKYRGGDVELIGINENGALILRHDTKYFLAYGDEISMK
;
A
#
# COMPACT_ATOMS: atom_id res chain seq x y z
N MET A 1 19.42 3.63 -11.73
CA MET A 1 18.44 3.70 -10.63
C MET A 1 18.52 5.12 -10.07
N ALA A 2 17.40 5.78 -9.85
CA ALA A 2 17.40 7.00 -9.07
C ALA A 2 17.92 6.64 -7.66
N GLY A 3 18.93 7.38 -7.19
CA GLY A 3 19.49 7.14 -5.87
C GLY A 3 18.48 7.58 -4.81
N TYR A 4 17.94 6.66 -4.01
CA TYR A 4 17.12 7.02 -2.87
C TYR A 4 17.98 7.57 -1.73
N LYS A 5 17.56 8.70 -1.14
CA LYS A 5 18.13 9.21 0.10
C LYS A 5 17.38 8.57 1.28
N LEU A 6 18.06 7.77 2.08
CA LEU A 6 17.48 7.12 3.26
C LEU A 6 17.74 7.97 4.51
N ILE A 7 16.68 8.17 5.31
CA ILE A 7 16.72 8.79 6.64
C ILE A 7 16.10 7.77 7.60
N SER A 8 16.91 7.20 8.49
CA SER A 8 16.54 6.09 9.35
C SER A 8 16.47 6.50 10.81
N PHE A 9 15.49 5.97 11.53
CA PHE A 9 15.24 6.17 12.95
C PHE A 9 15.08 4.81 13.65
N ASP A 10 15.59 4.71 14.85
CA ASP A 10 15.28 3.58 15.73
C ASP A 10 13.81 3.63 16.15
N LYS A 11 13.36 4.79 16.66
CA LYS A 11 11.95 5.01 17.01
C LYS A 11 11.53 6.45 16.75
N ILE A 12 10.32 6.62 16.19
CA ILE A 12 9.74 7.95 15.87
C ILE A 12 8.21 7.86 15.99
N PRO A 13 7.49 8.96 16.16
CA PRO A 13 6.03 8.90 16.18
C PRO A 13 5.45 8.26 14.92
N SER A 14 5.83 8.78 13.74
CA SER A 14 5.37 8.23 12.45
C SER A 14 6.29 8.68 11.32
N THR A 15 6.72 7.74 10.47
CA THR A 15 7.48 8.05 9.24
C THR A 15 6.67 8.96 8.31
N GLN A 16 5.35 8.75 8.26
CA GLN A 16 4.43 9.54 7.44
C GLN A 16 4.33 10.99 7.93
N THR A 17 4.17 11.18 9.24
CA THR A 17 4.14 12.52 9.83
C THR A 17 5.47 13.24 9.61
N TYR A 18 6.59 12.58 9.85
CA TYR A 18 7.91 13.16 9.62
C TYR A 18 8.11 13.62 8.17
N ALA A 19 7.67 12.80 7.20
CA ALA A 19 7.72 13.16 5.78
C ALA A 19 6.84 14.38 5.45
N LEU A 20 5.64 14.48 6.03
CA LEU A 20 4.77 15.64 5.90
C LEU A 20 5.40 16.91 6.51
N ASP A 21 6.04 16.78 7.67
CA ASP A 21 6.75 17.88 8.34
C ASP A 21 7.93 18.37 7.48
N MET A 22 8.67 17.48 6.82
CA MET A 22 9.72 17.87 5.87
C MET A 22 9.15 18.68 4.70
N VAL A 23 7.98 18.34 4.19
CA VAL A 23 7.32 19.13 3.14
C VAL A 23 6.92 20.52 3.68
N ALA A 24 6.29 20.57 4.86
CA ALA A 24 5.86 21.83 5.48
C ALA A 24 7.04 22.76 5.77
N GLN A 25 8.21 22.21 6.11
CA GLN A 25 9.46 22.95 6.38
C GLN A 25 10.27 23.27 5.12
N GLY A 26 9.85 22.86 3.93
CA GLY A 26 10.59 23.06 2.67
C GLY A 26 11.88 22.23 2.54
N THR A 27 12.07 21.22 3.37
CA THR A 27 13.27 20.37 3.40
C THR A 27 13.10 19.05 2.63
N ALA A 28 11.87 18.74 2.20
CA ALA A 28 11.59 17.55 1.40
C ALA A 28 12.37 17.55 0.07
N ARG A 29 12.79 16.36 -0.36
CA ARG A 29 13.44 16.14 -1.65
C ARG A 29 12.84 14.89 -2.29
N ASP A 30 12.79 14.91 -3.61
CA ASP A 30 12.36 13.74 -4.39
C ASP A 30 13.23 12.51 -4.07
N HIS A 31 12.64 11.32 -4.16
CA HIS A 31 13.32 10.04 -3.88
C HIS A 31 13.93 9.98 -2.45
N THR A 32 13.29 10.62 -1.46
CA THR A 32 13.65 10.46 -0.05
C THR A 32 12.79 9.37 0.59
N VAL A 33 13.40 8.51 1.39
CA VAL A 33 12.72 7.45 2.15
C VAL A 33 12.97 7.65 3.64
N ILE A 34 11.91 7.79 4.39
CA ILE A 34 11.92 7.84 5.85
C ILE A 34 11.64 6.43 6.37
N LEU A 35 12.55 5.90 7.16
CA LEU A 35 12.49 4.55 7.74
C LEU A 35 12.43 4.61 9.26
N ALA A 36 11.74 3.67 9.89
CA ALA A 36 11.77 3.47 11.33
C ALA A 36 11.78 1.99 11.70
N GLU A 37 12.49 1.65 12.79
CA GLU A 37 12.41 0.30 13.39
C GLU A 37 11.10 0.12 14.14
N ALA A 38 10.57 1.19 14.76
CA ALA A 38 9.30 1.21 15.45
C ALA A 38 8.63 2.57 15.37
N GLN A 39 7.30 2.62 15.47
CA GLN A 39 6.53 3.86 15.54
C GLN A 39 5.66 3.87 16.79
N SER A 40 5.61 5.02 17.51
CA SER A 40 4.73 5.18 18.67
C SER A 40 3.32 5.66 18.32
N ALA A 41 3.14 6.26 17.13
CA ALA A 41 1.87 6.78 16.62
C ALA A 41 1.74 6.51 15.11
N GLY A 42 1.98 5.26 14.69
CA GLY A 42 1.87 4.85 13.30
C GLY A 42 0.47 5.13 12.73
N ARG A 43 0.40 5.60 11.48
CA ARG A 43 -0.83 6.11 10.86
C ARG A 43 -1.33 5.18 9.76
N GLY A 44 -2.64 4.97 9.73
CA GLY A 44 -3.39 4.38 8.64
C GLY A 44 -4.44 5.35 8.08
N ARG A 45 -5.26 4.89 7.12
CA ARG A 45 -6.38 5.67 6.57
C ARG A 45 -7.44 5.95 7.63
N TYR A 46 -8.20 7.03 7.46
CA TYR A 46 -9.30 7.43 8.35
C TYR A 46 -8.85 7.58 9.81
N ARG A 47 -7.62 8.05 10.06
CA ARG A 47 -7.03 8.21 11.40
C ARG A 47 -6.90 6.91 12.19
N ARG A 48 -6.98 5.74 11.55
CA ARG A 48 -6.72 4.46 12.21
C ARG A 48 -5.23 4.36 12.58
N THR A 49 -4.95 3.66 13.67
CA THR A 49 -3.57 3.39 14.09
C THR A 49 -2.98 2.23 13.29
N TRP A 50 -1.73 2.37 12.85
CA TRP A 50 -0.91 1.28 12.36
C TRP A 50 0.03 0.84 13.49
N VAL A 51 -0.22 -0.34 14.07
CA VAL A 51 0.63 -0.90 15.13
C VAL A 51 2.02 -1.21 14.58
N SER A 52 3.07 -0.69 15.23
CA SER A 52 4.41 -0.65 14.65
C SER A 52 5.47 -1.14 15.64
N HIS A 53 5.53 -2.46 15.85
CA HIS A 53 6.57 -3.11 16.65
C HIS A 53 7.85 -3.33 15.85
N HIS A 54 8.99 -3.49 16.54
CA HIS A 54 10.28 -3.82 15.91
C HIS A 54 10.21 -5.07 15.03
N GLY A 55 11.07 -5.10 14.00
CA GLY A 55 11.23 -6.24 13.10
C GLY A 55 10.36 -6.21 11.84
N ASN A 56 9.61 -5.12 11.61
CA ASN A 56 8.76 -4.91 10.46
C ASN A 56 9.29 -3.76 9.58
N LEU A 57 8.70 -3.54 8.41
CA LEU A 57 9.02 -2.39 7.56
C LEU A 57 8.00 -1.28 7.78
N TYR A 58 8.48 -0.09 8.14
CA TYR A 58 7.74 1.16 8.15
C TYR A 58 8.52 2.18 7.34
N ALA A 59 8.02 2.46 6.13
CA ALA A 59 8.68 3.32 5.18
C ALA A 59 7.70 4.37 4.65
N SER A 60 8.12 5.63 4.56
CA SER A 60 7.41 6.69 3.85
C SER A 60 8.31 7.25 2.76
N PHE A 61 7.88 7.09 1.51
CA PHE A 61 8.58 7.56 0.32
C PHE A 61 8.04 8.93 -0.05
N ILE A 62 8.94 9.88 -0.30
CA ILE A 62 8.62 11.22 -0.79
C ILE A 62 8.94 11.25 -2.28
N PHE A 63 7.93 11.55 -3.10
CA PHE A 63 8.11 11.74 -4.53
C PHE A 63 7.58 13.11 -4.95
N ALA A 64 8.33 13.81 -5.80
CA ALA A 64 7.84 15.02 -6.43
C ALA A 64 6.71 14.67 -7.40
N THR A 65 5.68 15.53 -7.45
CA THR A 65 4.53 15.37 -8.34
C THR A 65 3.89 16.73 -8.64
N ASP A 66 3.42 16.89 -9.86
CA ASP A 66 2.69 18.09 -10.31
C ASP A 66 1.17 17.91 -10.19
N GLU A 67 0.70 16.68 -9.98
CA GLU A 67 -0.72 16.34 -9.95
C GLU A 67 -1.08 15.27 -8.90
N ARG A 68 -2.38 15.20 -8.59
CA ARG A 68 -2.93 14.16 -7.73
C ARG A 68 -3.53 13.05 -8.60
N ASP A 69 -2.76 11.98 -8.80
CA ASP A 69 -3.21 10.83 -9.59
C ASP A 69 -3.78 9.73 -8.66
N PRO A 70 -5.10 9.46 -8.68
CA PRO A 70 -5.70 8.39 -7.90
C PRO A 70 -5.18 7.00 -8.29
N ARG A 71 -4.62 6.86 -9.50
CA ARG A 71 -4.06 5.59 -10.01
C ARG A 71 -2.77 5.19 -9.31
N LEU A 72 -2.10 6.12 -8.61
CA LEU A 72 -0.88 5.83 -7.86
C LEU A 72 -1.08 4.74 -6.80
N SER A 73 -2.28 4.62 -6.22
CA SER A 73 -2.58 3.56 -5.24
C SER A 73 -2.43 2.16 -5.83
N TYR A 74 -2.79 1.98 -7.09
CA TYR A 74 -2.65 0.72 -7.83
C TYR A 74 -1.18 0.41 -8.15
N VAL A 75 -0.43 1.42 -8.58
CA VAL A 75 1.01 1.34 -8.82
C VAL A 75 1.74 0.84 -7.58
N VAL A 76 1.45 1.46 -6.42
CA VAL A 76 2.09 1.09 -5.14
C VAL A 76 1.66 -0.30 -4.70
N ALA A 77 0.37 -0.63 -4.79
CA ALA A 77 -0.13 -1.94 -4.39
C ALA A 77 0.49 -3.07 -5.23
N VAL A 78 0.57 -2.89 -6.56
CA VAL A 78 1.26 -3.83 -7.45
C VAL A 78 2.75 -3.93 -7.11
N SER A 79 3.42 -2.80 -6.82
CA SER A 79 4.84 -2.79 -6.44
C SER A 79 5.11 -3.60 -5.16
N VAL A 80 4.26 -3.47 -4.15
CA VAL A 80 4.36 -4.25 -2.89
C VAL A 80 4.08 -5.73 -3.15
N ALA A 81 3.03 -6.06 -3.89
CA ALA A 81 2.67 -7.44 -4.23
C ALA A 81 3.77 -8.12 -5.05
N GLU A 82 4.30 -7.46 -6.09
CA GLU A 82 5.42 -7.94 -6.91
C GLU A 82 6.71 -8.15 -6.08
N THR A 83 6.89 -7.35 -5.04
CA THR A 83 8.00 -7.55 -4.11
C THR A 83 7.84 -8.86 -3.34
N MET A 84 6.64 -9.16 -2.86
CA MET A 84 6.34 -10.42 -2.17
C MET A 84 6.50 -11.62 -3.11
N ILE A 85 5.98 -11.52 -4.34
CA ILE A 85 6.11 -12.57 -5.38
C ILE A 85 7.57 -12.91 -5.66
N ALA A 86 8.46 -11.90 -5.69
CA ALA A 86 9.89 -12.12 -5.88
C ALA A 86 10.55 -12.95 -4.77
N PHE A 87 9.92 -13.08 -3.61
CA PHE A 87 10.34 -13.93 -2.49
C PHE A 87 9.51 -15.22 -2.37
N GLY A 88 8.78 -15.60 -3.44
CA GLY A 88 8.01 -16.85 -3.49
C GLY A 88 6.67 -16.80 -2.74
N ILE A 89 6.18 -15.61 -2.38
CA ILE A 89 4.94 -15.42 -1.65
C ILE A 89 3.81 -15.08 -2.63
N ASN A 90 2.60 -15.60 -2.40
CA ASN A 90 1.42 -15.37 -3.24
C ASN A 90 0.46 -14.37 -2.58
N PRO A 91 0.65 -13.04 -2.76
CA PRO A 91 -0.25 -12.03 -2.21
C PRO A 91 -1.48 -11.83 -3.08
N THR A 92 -2.53 -11.29 -2.46
CA THR A 92 -3.66 -10.67 -3.17
C THR A 92 -3.81 -9.22 -2.73
N ILE A 93 -4.35 -8.36 -3.60
CA ILE A 93 -4.56 -6.94 -3.34
C ILE A 93 -6.03 -6.72 -3.00
N LYS A 94 -6.31 -6.29 -1.77
CA LYS A 94 -7.64 -5.86 -1.37
C LYS A 94 -7.75 -4.34 -1.53
N TRP A 95 -8.66 -3.93 -2.43
CA TRP A 95 -8.94 -2.51 -2.62
C TRP A 95 -9.39 -1.83 -1.33
N PRO A 96 -8.95 -0.58 -1.07
CA PRO A 96 -8.10 0.22 -1.96
C PRO A 96 -6.60 0.12 -1.64
N ASN A 97 -6.15 -0.46 -0.52
CA ASN A 97 -4.82 -0.20 0.01
C ASN A 97 -4.22 -1.33 0.88
N ASP A 98 -4.82 -2.50 0.88
CA ASP A 98 -4.36 -3.63 1.70
C ASP A 98 -3.76 -4.75 0.85
N ILE A 99 -2.67 -5.34 1.32
CA ILE A 99 -2.13 -6.57 0.74
C ILE A 99 -2.41 -7.71 1.72
N LEU A 100 -2.92 -8.80 1.17
CA LEU A 100 -3.30 -10.00 1.93
C LEU A 100 -2.48 -11.20 1.48
N ILE A 101 -2.27 -12.15 2.40
CA ILE A 101 -1.82 -13.51 2.13
C ILE A 101 -2.85 -14.43 2.81
N ASP A 102 -3.43 -15.38 2.07
CA ASP A 102 -4.47 -16.29 2.56
C ASP A 102 -5.63 -15.57 3.26
N GLY A 103 -6.03 -14.40 2.72
CA GLY A 103 -7.09 -13.56 3.28
C GLY A 103 -6.72 -12.77 4.53
N ALA A 104 -5.49 -12.90 5.07
CA ALA A 104 -4.99 -12.17 6.22
C ALA A 104 -4.12 -10.98 5.78
N LYS A 105 -4.32 -9.82 6.40
CA LYS A 105 -3.59 -8.60 6.07
C LYS A 105 -2.14 -8.68 6.49
N VAL A 106 -1.22 -8.45 5.54
CA VAL A 106 0.22 -8.44 5.75
C VAL A 106 0.83 -7.05 5.54
N ALA A 107 0.22 -6.20 4.71
CA ALA A 107 0.70 -4.85 4.47
C ALA A 107 -0.46 -3.86 4.27
N GLY A 108 -0.17 -2.58 4.53
CA GLY A 108 -1.07 -1.47 4.30
C GLY A 108 -0.33 -0.29 3.66
N ILE A 109 -1.05 0.46 2.83
CA ILE A 109 -0.54 1.60 2.06
C ILE A 109 -1.32 2.85 2.47
N LEU A 110 -0.61 3.96 2.67
CA LEU A 110 -1.17 5.27 2.96
C LEU A 110 -0.57 6.31 2.03
N ILE A 111 -1.39 6.91 1.17
CA ILE A 111 -0.95 7.95 0.23
C ILE A 111 -1.53 9.29 0.66
N GLU A 112 -0.67 10.29 0.83
CA GLU A 112 -1.05 11.67 1.16
C GLU A 112 -0.30 12.64 0.26
N TYR A 113 -1.00 13.66 -0.21
CA TYR A 113 -0.44 14.73 -1.06
C TYR A 113 -0.23 15.99 -0.24
N ALA A 114 0.95 16.58 -0.35
CA ALA A 114 1.31 17.82 0.34
C ALA A 114 2.21 18.69 -0.56
N GLY A 115 1.77 19.93 -0.87
CA GLY A 115 2.48 20.81 -1.80
C GLY A 115 2.77 20.12 -3.14
N ALA A 116 4.01 20.20 -3.59
CA ALA A 116 4.51 19.56 -4.82
C ALA A 116 5.02 18.12 -4.59
N PHE A 117 4.52 17.43 -3.56
CA PHE A 117 4.95 16.08 -3.22
C PHE A 117 3.78 15.15 -2.94
N VAL A 118 3.99 13.87 -3.20
CA VAL A 118 3.18 12.77 -2.69
C VAL A 118 4.02 11.95 -1.71
N ILE A 119 3.43 11.62 -0.56
CA ILE A 119 4.03 10.78 0.46
C ILE A 119 3.34 9.42 0.43
N VAL A 120 4.12 8.37 0.17
CA VAL A 120 3.65 7.00 0.07
C VAL A 120 4.14 6.22 1.29
N GLY A 121 3.27 6.08 2.29
CA GLY A 121 3.52 5.26 3.48
C GLY A 121 3.23 3.79 3.19
N ILE A 122 4.17 2.92 3.53
CA ILE A 122 4.06 1.48 3.38
C ILE A 122 4.45 0.82 4.71
N GLY A 123 3.50 0.10 5.30
CA GLY A 123 3.74 -0.76 6.46
C GLY A 123 3.64 -2.22 6.06
N VAL A 124 4.67 -3.04 6.38
CA VAL A 124 4.67 -4.48 6.08
C VAL A 124 5.00 -5.25 7.34
N ASN A 125 4.15 -6.18 7.71
CA ASN A 125 4.39 -7.14 8.78
C ASN A 125 5.42 -8.17 8.30
N ILE A 126 6.66 -8.07 8.77
CA ILE A 126 7.73 -9.02 8.42
C ILE A 126 7.88 -10.07 9.52
N LYS A 127 8.23 -9.66 10.75
CA LYS A 127 8.47 -10.55 11.88
C LYS A 127 7.33 -10.61 12.88
N THR A 128 6.53 -9.57 12.96
CA THR A 128 5.40 -9.48 13.90
C THR A 128 4.14 -8.99 13.19
N ASN A 129 2.98 -9.41 13.68
CA ASN A 129 1.70 -8.88 13.26
C ASN A 129 0.82 -8.61 14.48
N PRO A 130 0.00 -7.54 14.47
CA PRO A 130 -0.90 -7.24 15.58
C PRO A 130 -2.08 -8.21 15.59
N THR A 131 -2.65 -8.44 16.77
CA THR A 131 -4.01 -9.01 16.88
C THR A 131 -5.02 -7.87 16.71
N VAL A 132 -5.90 -7.99 15.73
CA VAL A 132 -6.95 -7.01 15.42
C VAL A 132 -8.30 -7.73 15.42
N ALA A 133 -9.30 -7.16 16.09
CA ALA A 133 -10.60 -7.80 16.24
C ALA A 133 -11.38 -7.87 14.92
N GLU A 134 -11.22 -6.86 14.06
CA GLU A 134 -12.05 -6.66 12.86
C GLU A 134 -11.58 -7.47 11.65
N TYR A 135 -10.31 -7.91 11.61
CA TYR A 135 -9.76 -8.65 10.48
C TYR A 135 -8.52 -9.47 10.86
N LYS A 136 -8.28 -10.54 10.11
CA LYS A 136 -7.09 -11.38 10.29
C LYS A 136 -5.85 -10.66 9.81
N THR A 137 -4.75 -10.86 10.52
CA THR A 137 -3.42 -10.37 10.16
C THR A 137 -2.42 -11.51 10.06
N THR A 138 -1.39 -11.33 9.25
CA THR A 138 -0.27 -12.28 9.12
C THR A 138 1.05 -11.52 8.94
N LYS A 139 2.15 -12.26 8.87
CA LYS A 139 3.51 -11.75 8.71
C LYS A 139 4.28 -12.56 7.66
N LEU A 140 5.28 -11.96 7.02
CA LEU A 140 6.06 -12.61 5.97
C LEU A 140 6.89 -13.79 6.49
N GLU A 141 7.36 -13.72 7.73
CA GLU A 141 8.15 -14.80 8.35
C GLU A 141 7.45 -16.16 8.35
N ASN A 142 6.11 -16.19 8.27
CA ASN A 142 5.35 -17.43 8.15
C ASN A 142 5.49 -18.08 6.75
N TYR A 143 5.99 -17.37 5.76
CA TYR A 143 6.02 -17.79 4.34
C TYR A 143 7.42 -17.72 3.72
N SER A 144 8.30 -16.86 4.22
CA SER A 144 9.64 -16.62 3.68
C SER A 144 10.55 -16.02 4.74
N ASN A 145 11.84 -16.34 4.68
CA ASN A 145 12.87 -15.77 5.58
C ASN A 145 13.43 -14.43 5.09
N VAL A 146 12.65 -13.66 4.31
CA VAL A 146 13.10 -12.37 3.79
C VAL A 146 13.37 -11.37 4.93
N SER A 147 14.54 -10.76 4.91
CA SER A 147 14.87 -9.66 5.82
C SER A 147 14.19 -8.35 5.39
N ARG A 148 14.05 -7.42 6.33
CA ARG A 148 13.51 -6.08 6.06
C ARG A 148 14.30 -5.35 4.95
N ASP A 149 15.63 -5.41 5.01
CA ASP A 149 16.48 -4.68 4.09
C ASP A 149 16.46 -5.28 2.67
N GLU A 150 16.39 -6.61 2.54
CA GLU A 150 16.19 -7.28 1.26
C GLU A 150 14.82 -6.90 0.67
N PHE A 151 13.77 -6.91 1.50
CA PHE A 151 12.43 -6.51 1.08
C PHE A 151 12.42 -5.05 0.62
N LEU A 152 12.98 -4.12 1.42
CA LEU A 152 13.05 -2.70 1.07
C LEU A 152 13.81 -2.47 -0.24
N ASN A 153 14.97 -3.09 -0.40
CA ASN A 153 15.78 -2.97 -1.63
C ASN A 153 15.02 -3.45 -2.87
N LYS A 154 14.27 -4.54 -2.75
CA LYS A 154 13.43 -5.05 -3.84
C LYS A 154 12.22 -4.15 -4.09
N LEU A 155 11.60 -3.64 -3.02
CA LEU A 155 10.46 -2.71 -3.10
C LEU A 155 10.84 -1.41 -3.83
N MET A 156 11.97 -0.80 -3.52
CA MET A 156 12.45 0.40 -4.22
C MET A 156 12.58 0.16 -5.73
N LYS A 157 13.16 -0.99 -6.14
CA LYS A 157 13.27 -1.35 -7.55
C LYS A 157 11.91 -1.54 -8.23
N ASN A 158 10.96 -2.16 -7.53
CA ASN A 158 9.61 -2.38 -8.05
C ASN A 158 8.81 -1.07 -8.11
N LEU A 159 8.94 -0.17 -7.12
CA LEU A 159 8.35 1.17 -7.18
C LEU A 159 8.87 1.96 -8.39
N ASP A 160 10.18 1.96 -8.63
CA ASP A 160 10.76 2.62 -9.81
C ASP A 160 10.27 2.02 -11.12
N LYS A 161 10.14 0.69 -11.20
CA LYS A 161 9.61 0.00 -12.37
C LYS A 161 8.14 0.38 -12.62
N TRP A 162 7.29 0.17 -11.64
CA TRP A 162 5.84 0.29 -11.81
C TRP A 162 5.37 1.74 -11.93
N ARG A 163 6.06 2.71 -11.34
CA ARG A 163 5.81 4.15 -11.54
C ARG A 163 6.09 4.63 -12.97
N ARG A 164 6.94 3.92 -13.73
CA ARG A 164 7.25 4.20 -15.14
C ARG A 164 6.45 3.32 -16.11
N THR A 165 5.65 2.42 -15.60
CA THR A 165 4.84 1.49 -16.39
C THR A 165 3.51 2.14 -16.73
N ASP A 166 3.08 2.03 -17.98
CA ASP A 166 1.78 2.53 -18.42
C ASP A 166 0.65 1.95 -17.59
N PHE A 167 -0.34 2.77 -17.24
CA PHE A 167 -1.42 2.37 -16.34
C PHE A 167 -2.22 1.17 -16.88
N VAL A 168 -2.31 0.97 -18.18
CA VAL A 168 -2.97 -0.21 -18.77
C VAL A 168 -2.33 -1.51 -18.27
N ASN A 169 -1.00 -1.55 -18.17
CA ASN A 169 -0.26 -2.72 -17.68
C ASN A 169 -0.35 -2.84 -16.15
N VAL A 170 -0.30 -1.71 -15.41
CA VAL A 170 -0.54 -1.69 -13.96
C VAL A 170 -1.95 -2.23 -13.65
N ARG A 171 -2.96 -1.76 -14.40
CA ARG A 171 -4.34 -2.20 -14.26
C ARG A 171 -4.49 -3.69 -14.53
N ALA A 172 -3.92 -4.20 -15.62
CA ALA A 172 -3.95 -5.63 -15.94
C ALA A 172 -3.35 -6.45 -14.79
N ARG A 173 -2.17 -6.06 -14.32
CA ARG A 173 -1.51 -6.77 -13.22
C ARG A 173 -2.26 -6.68 -11.90
N TRP A 174 -2.83 -5.51 -11.58
CA TRP A 174 -3.66 -5.36 -10.40
C TRP A 174 -4.89 -6.29 -10.46
N MET A 175 -5.55 -6.41 -11.61
CA MET A 175 -6.71 -7.27 -11.77
C MET A 175 -6.38 -8.76 -11.57
N GLU A 176 -5.20 -9.22 -12.01
CA GLU A 176 -4.74 -10.58 -11.75
C GLU A 176 -4.53 -10.87 -10.25
N LEU A 177 -4.16 -9.83 -9.47
CA LEU A 177 -3.87 -9.93 -8.04
C LEU A 177 -5.05 -9.53 -7.15
N ALA A 178 -6.14 -9.01 -7.73
CA ALA A 178 -7.24 -8.43 -6.97
C ALA A 178 -7.99 -9.48 -6.15
N ALA A 179 -8.06 -9.26 -4.84
CA ALA A 179 -8.89 -10.04 -3.95
C ALA A 179 -10.37 -9.76 -4.25
N GLY A 180 -11.15 -10.82 -4.45
CA GLY A 180 -12.59 -10.72 -4.68
C GLY A 180 -13.02 -10.33 -6.10
N LEU A 181 -12.12 -10.30 -7.08
CA LEU A 181 -12.48 -10.10 -8.48
C LEU A 181 -13.49 -11.17 -8.92
N HIS A 182 -14.58 -10.73 -9.58
CA HIS A 182 -15.73 -11.56 -9.98
C HIS A 182 -16.42 -12.30 -8.83
N ARG A 183 -16.33 -11.73 -7.60
CA ARG A 183 -17.03 -12.25 -6.42
C ARG A 183 -17.90 -11.16 -5.79
N VAL A 184 -18.88 -11.62 -5.00
CA VAL A 184 -19.71 -10.72 -4.21
C VAL A 184 -18.89 -10.19 -3.03
N VAL A 185 -18.83 -8.87 -2.92
CA VAL A 185 -18.18 -8.11 -1.84
C VAL A 185 -19.21 -7.19 -1.19
N LYS A 186 -18.90 -6.69 0.02
CA LYS A 186 -19.69 -5.63 0.65
C LYS A 186 -19.17 -4.26 0.26
N TYR A 187 -20.06 -3.40 -0.24
CA TYR A 187 -19.79 -1.99 -0.52
C TYR A 187 -20.90 -1.15 0.10
N ARG A 188 -20.55 -0.22 0.99
CA ARG A 188 -21.51 0.63 1.74
C ARG A 188 -22.64 -0.18 2.39
N GLY A 189 -22.30 -1.37 2.92
CA GLY A 189 -23.26 -2.28 3.57
C GLY A 189 -24.10 -3.15 2.63
N GLY A 190 -24.10 -2.89 1.32
CA GLY A 190 -24.79 -3.69 0.30
C GLY A 190 -23.89 -4.75 -0.34
N ASP A 191 -24.53 -5.79 -0.89
CA ASP A 191 -23.85 -6.84 -1.66
C ASP A 191 -23.73 -6.40 -3.12
N VAL A 192 -22.51 -6.44 -3.65
CA VAL A 192 -22.20 -6.08 -5.04
C VAL A 192 -21.12 -7.01 -5.58
N GLU A 193 -21.07 -7.20 -6.88
CA GLU A 193 -19.97 -7.92 -7.51
C GLU A 193 -18.85 -6.97 -7.91
N LEU A 194 -17.61 -7.34 -7.59
CA LEU A 194 -16.43 -6.63 -8.03
C LEU A 194 -16.06 -7.07 -9.45
N ILE A 195 -16.19 -6.17 -10.41
CA ILE A 195 -15.91 -6.44 -11.83
C ILE A 195 -14.48 -6.07 -12.22
N GLY A 196 -13.93 -5.00 -11.61
CA GLY A 196 -12.58 -4.53 -11.90
C GLY A 196 -12.39 -3.06 -11.63
N ILE A 197 -11.45 -2.44 -12.34
CA ILE A 197 -11.19 -1.00 -12.32
C ILE A 197 -11.20 -0.45 -13.75
N ASN A 198 -11.63 0.80 -13.92
CA ASN A 198 -11.59 1.47 -15.22
C ASN A 198 -10.22 2.15 -15.46
N GLU A 199 -10.07 2.80 -16.61
CA GLU A 199 -8.85 3.52 -17.00
C GLU A 199 -8.49 4.71 -16.10
N ASN A 200 -9.48 5.28 -15.42
CA ASN A 200 -9.31 6.40 -14.48
C ASN A 200 -9.10 5.93 -13.03
N GLY A 201 -9.02 4.62 -12.79
CA GLY A 201 -8.81 4.05 -11.44
C GLY A 201 -10.08 4.00 -10.59
N ALA A 202 -11.28 4.15 -11.17
CA ALA A 202 -12.52 3.88 -10.45
C ALA A 202 -12.80 2.37 -10.39
N LEU A 203 -13.28 1.90 -9.24
CA LEU A 203 -13.75 0.53 -9.08
C LEU A 203 -15.04 0.35 -9.89
N ILE A 204 -15.13 -0.73 -10.66
CA ILE A 204 -16.35 -1.12 -11.38
C ILE A 204 -17.06 -2.18 -10.54
N LEU A 205 -18.26 -1.84 -10.10
CA LEU A 205 -19.12 -2.72 -9.31
C LEU A 205 -20.41 -3.03 -10.08
N ARG A 206 -20.97 -4.21 -9.84
CA ARG A 206 -22.27 -4.62 -10.38
C ARG A 206 -23.24 -4.99 -9.26
N HIS A 207 -24.44 -4.42 -9.32
CA HIS A 207 -25.59 -4.84 -8.52
C HIS A 207 -26.71 -5.25 -9.46
N ASP A 208 -27.11 -6.51 -9.41
CA ASP A 208 -28.01 -7.13 -10.39
C ASP A 208 -27.48 -6.94 -11.84
N THR A 209 -28.24 -6.23 -12.68
CA THR A 209 -27.88 -5.92 -14.08
C THR A 209 -27.21 -4.55 -14.26
N LYS A 210 -27.04 -3.76 -13.18
CA LYS A 210 -26.55 -2.39 -13.28
C LYS A 210 -25.09 -2.29 -12.85
N TYR A 211 -24.29 -1.60 -13.66
CA TYR A 211 -22.90 -1.25 -13.35
C TYR A 211 -22.80 0.16 -12.81
N PHE A 212 -21.93 0.38 -11.85
CA PHE A 212 -21.61 1.71 -11.34
C PHE A 212 -20.13 1.82 -10.93
N LEU A 213 -19.65 3.06 -10.85
CA LEU A 213 -18.27 3.36 -10.47
C LEU A 213 -18.20 3.76 -8.99
N ALA A 214 -17.18 3.27 -8.30
CA ALA A 214 -16.93 3.58 -6.90
C ALA A 214 -15.54 4.19 -6.72
N TYR A 215 -15.45 5.17 -5.82
CA TYR A 215 -14.23 5.89 -5.49
C TYR A 215 -14.08 5.98 -3.96
N GLY A 216 -12.86 5.80 -3.47
CA GLY A 216 -12.45 6.17 -2.10
C GLY A 216 -12.92 5.30 -0.94
N ASP A 217 -14.06 4.63 -1.03
CA ASP A 217 -14.61 3.79 0.03
C ASP A 217 -13.92 2.40 0.07
N GLU A 218 -14.05 1.69 1.20
CA GLU A 218 -13.52 0.34 1.34
C GLU A 218 -14.56 -0.70 0.90
N ILE A 219 -14.07 -1.83 0.34
CA ILE A 219 -14.84 -3.05 0.18
C ILE A 219 -14.47 -4.04 1.29
N SER A 220 -15.44 -4.86 1.72
CA SER A 220 -15.19 -5.99 2.62
C SER A 220 -15.40 -7.29 1.86
N MET A 221 -14.52 -8.24 2.07
CA MET A 221 -14.68 -9.61 1.57
C MET A 221 -15.76 -10.31 2.40
N LYS A 222 -16.54 -11.17 1.76
CA LYS A 222 -17.47 -12.07 2.44
C LYS A 222 -16.75 -13.31 2.96
#